data_20cd315ae43189fa4e29e05db39d21e7
#
_entry.id   20cd315ae43189fa4e29e05db39d21e7
#
_cell.length_a   1.000
_cell.length_b   1.000
_cell.length_c   1.000
_cell.angle_alpha   90.00
_cell.angle_beta   90.00
_cell.angle_gamma   90.00
#
_symmetry.space_group_name_H-M   'P 1'
#
loop_
_entity.id
_entity.type
_entity.pdbx_description
1 polymer ?
#
loop_
_entity_poly.entity_id
_entity_poly.type
_entity_poly.pdbx_seq_one_letter_code
_entity_poly.pdbx_strand_id
1 'polypeptide(L)'
;WVIAEIANGPCLSGSETHAAIKRLATSRLFDPVTRRIITAAAQEFLLHGLKYAFPITPGGRTARGMPTAHSARPLADKVVAGELDVYVWPCAFGKARGTSVTPLYKSVPDAAQKDERMYELLALTDALCIGRTRQRELAAEMLLERMTGERIQ
;
A
#
# COMPACT_ATOMS: atom_id res chain seq x y z
N TRP A 1 -23.43 -0.91 -1.42
CA TRP A 1 -22.23 -1.59 -1.99
C TRP A 1 -22.53 -3.05 -2.24
N VAL A 2 -22.13 -3.53 -3.38
CA VAL A 2 -22.10 -4.96 -3.65
C VAL A 2 -20.66 -5.44 -3.32
N ILE A 3 -20.54 -6.54 -2.59
CA ILE A 3 -19.22 -7.11 -2.21
C ILE A 3 -18.35 -7.34 -3.46
N ALA A 4 -18.96 -7.72 -4.58
CA ALA A 4 -18.26 -7.91 -5.85
C ALA A 4 -17.58 -6.63 -6.38
N GLU A 5 -18.18 -5.46 -6.18
CA GLU A 5 -17.59 -4.18 -6.58
C GLU A 5 -16.37 -3.83 -5.72
N ILE A 6 -16.48 -4.04 -4.39
CA ILE A 6 -15.37 -3.85 -3.47
C ILE A 6 -14.23 -4.83 -3.78
N ALA A 7 -14.55 -6.08 -4.09
CA ALA A 7 -13.57 -7.12 -4.37
C ALA A 7 -12.76 -6.86 -5.64
N ASN A 8 -13.36 -6.18 -6.62
CA ASN A 8 -12.73 -5.97 -7.93
C ASN A 8 -11.49 -5.05 -7.85
N GLY A 9 -11.55 -3.99 -7.04
CA GLY A 9 -10.42 -3.06 -6.84
C GLY A 9 -9.17 -3.78 -6.35
N PRO A 10 -9.18 -4.38 -5.14
CA PRO A 10 -8.02 -5.09 -4.61
C PRO A 10 -7.80 -6.49 -5.19
N CYS A 11 -8.56 -6.90 -6.19
CA CYS A 11 -8.46 -8.24 -6.83
C CYS A 11 -8.61 -9.39 -5.83
N LEU A 12 -9.60 -9.28 -4.94
CA LEU A 12 -9.94 -10.29 -3.95
C LEU A 12 -11.15 -11.12 -4.38
N SER A 13 -11.26 -12.34 -3.86
CA SER A 13 -12.50 -13.10 -3.98
C SER A 13 -13.61 -12.49 -3.11
N GLY A 14 -14.87 -12.79 -3.42
CA GLY A 14 -15.99 -12.31 -2.60
C GLY A 14 -15.91 -12.78 -1.14
N SER A 15 -15.45 -14.01 -0.90
CA SER A 15 -15.27 -14.56 0.45
C SER A 15 -14.14 -13.86 1.22
N GLU A 16 -13.01 -13.60 0.56
CA GLU A 16 -11.89 -12.84 1.15
C GLU A 16 -12.30 -11.41 1.48
N THR A 17 -13.04 -10.76 0.59
CA THR A 17 -13.57 -9.40 0.80
C THR A 17 -14.52 -9.35 1.98
N HIS A 18 -15.45 -10.31 2.07
CA HIS A 18 -16.37 -10.40 3.21
C HIS A 18 -15.62 -10.59 4.54
N ALA A 19 -14.64 -11.49 4.57
CA ALA A 19 -13.82 -11.72 5.74
C ALA A 19 -12.97 -10.48 6.11
N ALA A 20 -12.44 -9.75 5.12
CA ALA A 20 -11.69 -8.52 5.33
C ALA A 20 -12.58 -7.41 5.94
N ILE A 21 -13.78 -7.19 5.41
CA ILE A 21 -14.73 -6.21 5.94
C ILE A 21 -15.09 -6.55 7.40
N LYS A 22 -15.33 -7.83 7.70
CA LYS A 22 -15.61 -8.26 9.07
C LYS A 22 -14.44 -7.98 10.02
N ARG A 23 -13.20 -8.24 9.60
CA ARG A 23 -12.00 -7.90 10.38
C ARG A 23 -11.86 -6.39 10.60
N LEU A 24 -12.06 -5.60 9.56
CA LEU A 24 -12.01 -4.13 9.66
C LEU A 24 -13.06 -3.57 10.63
N ALA A 25 -14.27 -4.15 10.63
CA ALA A 25 -15.32 -3.78 11.58
C ALA A 25 -14.95 -4.16 13.02
N THR A 26 -14.41 -5.37 13.24
CA THR A 26 -13.95 -5.82 14.55
C THR A 26 -12.80 -4.95 15.08
N SER A 27 -11.90 -4.51 14.19
CA SER A 27 -10.77 -3.62 14.53
C SER A 27 -11.18 -2.14 14.63
N ARG A 28 -12.46 -1.82 14.46
CA ARG A 28 -12.98 -0.44 14.48
C ARG A 28 -12.33 0.50 13.46
N LEU A 29 -11.88 -0.06 12.34
CA LEU A 29 -11.38 0.69 11.19
C LEU A 29 -12.50 0.98 10.17
N PHE A 30 -13.60 0.26 10.28
CA PHE A 30 -14.77 0.37 9.42
C PHE A 30 -16.04 0.34 10.27
N ASP A 31 -16.96 1.26 9.97
CA ASP A 31 -18.29 1.31 10.60
C ASP A 31 -19.30 0.54 9.74
N PRO A 32 -19.82 -0.59 10.21
CA PRO A 32 -20.78 -1.40 9.46
C PRO A 32 -22.16 -0.75 9.32
N VAL A 33 -22.51 0.21 10.17
CA VAL A 33 -23.81 0.92 10.12
C VAL A 33 -23.79 1.96 9.01
N THR A 34 -22.81 2.86 9.04
CA THR A 34 -22.63 3.88 8.00
C THR A 34 -21.98 3.35 6.74
N ARG A 35 -21.39 2.15 6.79
CA ARG A 35 -20.60 1.50 5.73
C ARG A 35 -19.44 2.36 5.24
N ARG A 36 -18.77 3.01 6.15
CA ARG A 36 -17.63 3.89 5.88
C ARG A 36 -16.39 3.51 6.68
N ILE A 37 -15.24 3.82 6.11
CA ILE A 37 -13.97 3.77 6.84
C ILE A 37 -13.99 4.85 7.92
N ILE A 38 -13.53 4.50 9.13
CA ILE A 38 -13.28 5.45 10.21
C ILE A 38 -11.91 6.05 9.94
N THR A 39 -11.88 7.15 9.21
CA THR A 39 -10.67 7.72 8.60
C THR A 39 -9.57 7.97 9.64
N ALA A 40 -9.88 8.56 10.78
CA ALA A 40 -8.89 8.82 11.83
C ALA A 40 -8.24 7.53 12.35
N ALA A 41 -9.02 6.49 12.61
CA ALA A 41 -8.52 5.20 13.06
C ALA A 41 -7.68 4.50 11.98
N ALA A 42 -8.11 4.58 10.71
CA ALA A 42 -7.36 4.03 9.60
C ALA A 42 -6.02 4.73 9.39
N GLN A 43 -5.97 6.05 9.51
CA GLN A 43 -4.73 6.84 9.45
C GLN A 43 -3.78 6.46 10.59
N GLU A 44 -4.27 6.40 11.82
CA GLU A 44 -3.48 5.98 12.98
C GLU A 44 -2.88 4.59 12.78
N PHE A 45 -3.70 3.64 12.33
CA PHE A 45 -3.22 2.28 12.06
C PHE A 45 -2.16 2.24 10.94
N LEU A 46 -2.40 2.90 9.82
CA LEU A 46 -1.46 2.90 8.69
C LEU A 46 -0.14 3.56 9.06
N LEU A 47 -0.16 4.68 9.76
CA LEU A 47 1.04 5.43 10.13
C LEU A 47 1.85 4.76 11.25
N HIS A 48 1.19 4.17 12.23
CA HIS A 48 1.83 3.75 13.46
C HIS A 48 1.73 2.25 13.76
N GLY A 49 0.70 1.56 13.27
CA GLY A 49 0.43 0.16 13.60
C GLY A 49 0.86 -0.84 12.53
N LEU A 50 0.74 -0.46 11.25
CA LEU A 50 0.90 -1.39 10.14
C LEU A 50 2.26 -2.10 10.12
N LYS A 51 3.34 -1.36 10.30
CA LYS A 51 4.71 -1.90 10.29
C LYS A 51 4.97 -2.96 11.35
N TYR A 52 4.20 -2.96 12.43
CA TYR A 52 4.29 -3.95 13.50
C TYR A 52 3.36 -5.13 13.26
N ALA A 53 2.17 -4.88 12.72
CA ALA A 53 1.19 -5.91 12.41
C ALA A 53 1.59 -6.73 11.17
N PHE A 54 2.21 -6.08 10.20
CA PHE A 54 2.64 -6.67 8.91
C PHE A 54 4.07 -6.25 8.61
N PRO A 55 5.05 -6.79 9.33
CA PRO A 55 6.45 -6.45 9.09
C PRO A 55 6.87 -6.90 7.69
N ILE A 56 7.40 -5.96 6.93
CA ILE A 56 7.92 -6.20 5.58
C ILE A 56 9.44 -6.14 5.67
N THR A 57 10.10 -7.16 5.17
CA THR A 57 11.56 -7.21 5.06
C THR A 57 11.93 -7.33 3.59
N PRO A 58 12.73 -6.41 3.04
CA PRO A 58 13.26 -6.58 1.70
C PRO A 58 14.06 -7.88 1.61
N GLY A 59 13.79 -8.67 0.56
CA GLY A 59 14.51 -9.93 0.34
C GLY A 59 15.94 -9.71 -0.12
N GLY A 60 16.80 -10.72 0.09
CA GLY A 60 18.18 -10.70 -0.40
C GLY A 60 18.33 -11.04 -1.90
N ARG A 61 17.21 -11.18 -2.62
CA ARG A 61 17.22 -11.60 -4.03
C ARG A 61 16.78 -10.46 -4.95
N THR A 62 17.45 -10.36 -6.09
CA THR A 62 17.01 -9.51 -7.19
C THR A 62 15.91 -10.23 -7.96
N ALA A 63 14.83 -9.52 -8.23
CA ALA A 63 13.70 -10.02 -9.02
C ALA A 63 13.27 -8.99 -10.07
N ARG A 64 12.53 -9.47 -11.07
CA ARG A 64 11.79 -8.61 -11.99
C ARG A 64 10.39 -8.41 -11.44
N GLY A 65 9.91 -7.18 -11.45
CA GLY A 65 8.60 -6.88 -10.90
C GLY A 65 8.15 -5.43 -11.08
N MET A 66 7.14 -5.05 -10.34
CA MET A 66 6.62 -3.69 -10.27
C MET A 66 7.35 -2.91 -9.17
N PRO A 67 7.86 -1.69 -9.44
CA PRO A 67 8.45 -0.85 -8.40
C PRO A 67 7.50 -0.61 -7.23
N THR A 68 8.04 -0.56 -6.01
CA THR A 68 7.29 -0.22 -4.80
C THR A 68 8.09 0.68 -3.87
N ALA A 69 7.47 1.12 -2.78
CA ALA A 69 8.04 2.03 -1.80
C ALA A 69 8.62 3.29 -2.48
N HIS A 70 9.87 3.66 -2.14
CA HIS A 70 10.54 4.82 -2.72
C HIS A 70 10.85 4.69 -4.22
N SER A 71 10.80 3.48 -4.78
CA SER A 71 11.04 3.22 -6.19
C SER A 71 9.81 3.41 -7.08
N ALA A 72 8.65 3.61 -6.47
CA ALA A 72 7.38 3.87 -7.14
C ALA A 72 6.94 5.32 -6.98
N ARG A 73 6.14 5.82 -7.92
CA ARG A 73 5.45 7.09 -7.75
C ARG A 73 4.45 7.00 -6.58
N PRO A 74 4.24 8.08 -5.84
CA PRO A 74 4.78 9.43 -6.07
C PRO A 74 6.15 9.69 -5.42
N LEU A 75 6.68 8.77 -4.60
CA LEU A 75 7.95 8.98 -3.89
C LEU A 75 9.16 9.04 -4.83
N ALA A 76 9.17 8.25 -5.90
CA ALA A 76 10.28 8.22 -6.86
C ALA A 76 10.58 9.60 -7.46
N ASP A 77 9.57 10.46 -7.57
CA ASP A 77 9.73 11.83 -8.09
C ASP A 77 10.32 12.81 -7.05
N LYS A 78 10.33 12.42 -5.76
CA LYS A 78 10.77 13.25 -4.63
C LYS A 78 12.08 12.80 -4.01
N VAL A 79 12.51 11.61 -4.31
CA VAL A 79 13.73 11.02 -3.74
C VAL A 79 14.87 11.15 -4.74
N VAL A 80 16.01 11.68 -4.28
CA VAL A 80 17.16 11.94 -5.16
C VAL A 80 17.73 10.63 -5.67
N ALA A 81 17.89 10.54 -6.99
CA ALA A 81 18.57 9.42 -7.64
C ALA A 81 20.01 9.31 -7.12
N GLY A 82 20.42 8.14 -6.66
CA GLY A 82 21.76 7.85 -6.12
C GLY A 82 21.75 7.22 -4.73
N GLU A 83 20.63 7.24 -4.02
CA GLU A 83 20.54 6.65 -2.68
C GLU A 83 20.06 5.18 -2.68
N LEU A 84 19.82 4.51 -3.86
CA LEU A 84 18.67 3.63 -3.83
C LEU A 84 18.88 2.33 -4.57
N ASP A 85 18.81 1.27 -3.80
CA ASP A 85 18.36 -0.02 -4.30
C ASP A 85 16.91 0.10 -4.77
N VAL A 86 16.62 -0.33 -5.97
CA VAL A 86 15.26 -0.41 -6.50
C VAL A 86 14.53 -1.52 -5.77
N TYR A 87 13.33 -1.25 -5.26
CA TYR A 87 12.45 -2.24 -4.63
C TYR A 87 11.30 -2.60 -5.57
N VAL A 88 11.03 -3.89 -5.70
CA VAL A 88 9.99 -4.39 -6.59
C VAL A 88 9.12 -5.45 -5.93
N TRP A 89 7.82 -5.46 -6.23
CA TRP A 89 6.98 -6.64 -6.07
C TRP A 89 7.25 -7.61 -7.21
N PRO A 90 7.75 -8.83 -6.96
CA PRO A 90 7.97 -9.79 -8.02
C PRO A 90 6.67 -10.13 -8.74
N CYS A 91 6.65 -9.96 -10.06
CA CYS A 91 5.50 -10.32 -10.88
C CYS A 91 5.93 -10.48 -12.35
N ALA A 92 5.18 -11.31 -13.10
CA ALA A 92 5.53 -11.66 -14.48
C ALA A 92 5.44 -10.48 -15.45
N PHE A 93 4.51 -9.54 -15.21
CA PHE A 93 4.30 -8.36 -16.04
C PHE A 93 5.16 -7.15 -15.65
N GLY A 94 5.94 -7.24 -14.57
CA GLY A 94 6.82 -6.16 -14.12
C GLY A 94 7.97 -5.94 -15.08
N LYS A 95 8.40 -4.67 -15.20
CA LYS A 95 9.46 -4.25 -16.13
C LYS A 95 10.76 -3.82 -15.43
N ALA A 96 10.70 -3.58 -14.12
CA ALA A 96 11.86 -3.18 -13.33
C ALA A 96 12.57 -4.41 -12.73
N ARG A 97 13.87 -4.25 -12.47
CA ARG A 97 14.66 -5.20 -11.70
C ARG A 97 15.13 -4.53 -10.42
N GLY A 98 15.01 -5.22 -9.32
CA GLY A 98 15.42 -4.69 -8.03
C GLY A 98 15.32 -5.72 -6.91
N THR A 99 15.55 -5.26 -5.71
CA THR A 99 15.41 -6.08 -4.51
C THR A 99 13.94 -6.48 -4.33
N SER A 100 13.71 -7.76 -4.18
CA SER A 100 12.38 -8.34 -3.98
C SER A 100 11.77 -7.85 -2.66
N VAL A 101 10.55 -7.37 -2.71
CA VAL A 101 9.71 -7.05 -1.56
C VAL A 101 8.45 -7.89 -1.65
N THR A 102 8.17 -8.65 -0.60
CA THR A 102 6.92 -9.42 -0.53
C THR A 102 5.74 -8.45 -0.38
N PRO A 103 4.77 -8.45 -1.29
CA PRO A 103 3.59 -7.60 -1.15
C PRO A 103 2.77 -7.98 0.07
N LEU A 104 2.04 -7.02 0.64
CA LEU A 104 1.13 -7.23 1.78
C LEU A 104 0.12 -8.35 1.56
N TYR A 105 -0.27 -8.55 0.32
CA TYR A 105 -1.14 -9.64 -0.11
C TYR A 105 -0.80 -10.05 -1.54
N LYS A 106 -1.06 -11.30 -1.89
CA LYS A 106 -0.73 -11.89 -3.20
C LYS A 106 -1.32 -11.14 -4.40
N SER A 107 -2.48 -10.48 -4.22
CA SER A 107 -3.17 -9.74 -5.29
C SER A 107 -2.69 -8.30 -5.47
N VAL A 108 -1.76 -7.82 -4.65
CA VAL A 108 -1.28 -6.42 -4.68
C VAL A 108 -0.75 -6.00 -6.06
N PRO A 109 0.12 -6.77 -6.74
CA PRO A 109 0.59 -6.40 -8.06
C PRO A 109 -0.54 -6.30 -9.09
N ASP A 110 -1.50 -7.21 -9.06
CA ASP A 110 -2.66 -7.21 -9.97
C ASP A 110 -3.58 -6.01 -9.73
N ALA A 111 -3.84 -5.69 -8.47
CA ALA A 111 -4.62 -4.52 -8.09
C ALA A 111 -3.94 -3.21 -8.52
N ALA A 112 -2.63 -3.12 -8.30
CA ALA A 112 -1.82 -1.96 -8.69
C ALA A 112 -1.77 -1.77 -10.21
N GLN A 113 -1.76 -2.86 -10.98
CA GLN A 113 -1.80 -2.79 -12.43
C GLN A 113 -3.13 -2.25 -12.98
N LYS A 114 -4.22 -2.51 -12.30
CA LYS A 114 -5.57 -2.10 -12.73
C LYS A 114 -5.93 -0.67 -12.34
N ASP A 115 -5.40 -0.18 -11.23
CA ASP A 115 -5.76 1.12 -10.65
C ASP A 115 -4.52 1.86 -10.16
N GLU A 116 -4.19 2.97 -10.83
CA GLU A 116 -3.03 3.80 -10.49
C GLU A 116 -3.13 4.39 -9.08
N ARG A 117 -4.32 4.79 -8.64
CA ARG A 117 -4.52 5.30 -7.27
C ARG A 117 -4.27 4.22 -6.22
N MET A 118 -4.75 3.01 -6.49
CA MET A 118 -4.47 1.85 -5.65
C MET A 118 -2.97 1.56 -5.62
N TYR A 119 -2.30 1.63 -6.77
CA TYR A 119 -0.85 1.46 -6.86
C TYR A 119 -0.10 2.46 -5.97
N GLU A 120 -0.42 3.75 -6.09
CA GLU A 120 0.21 4.78 -5.25
C GLU A 120 0.00 4.53 -3.75
N LEU A 121 -1.23 4.21 -3.33
CA LEU A 121 -1.54 3.93 -1.93
C LEU A 121 -0.76 2.71 -1.39
N LEU A 122 -0.69 1.64 -2.16
CA LEU A 122 0.03 0.43 -1.78
C LEU A 122 1.54 0.65 -1.70
N ALA A 123 2.11 1.40 -2.65
CA ALA A 123 3.53 1.74 -2.65
C ALA A 123 3.90 2.67 -1.48
N LEU A 124 3.05 3.66 -1.16
CA LEU A 124 3.22 4.52 0.02
C LEU A 124 3.13 3.73 1.32
N THR A 125 2.25 2.76 1.38
CA THR A 125 2.11 1.84 2.52
C THR A 125 3.39 1.04 2.75
N ASP A 126 3.98 0.49 1.70
CA ASP A 126 5.28 -0.19 1.79
C ASP A 126 6.39 0.77 2.26
N ALA A 127 6.41 2.00 1.75
CA ALA A 127 7.39 2.99 2.17
C ALA A 127 7.29 3.36 3.65
N LEU A 128 6.09 3.34 4.23
CA LEU A 128 5.89 3.50 5.67
C LEU A 128 6.51 2.35 6.46
N CYS A 129 6.47 1.14 5.91
CA CYS A 129 6.99 -0.06 6.59
C CYS A 129 8.51 -0.20 6.48
N ILE A 130 9.08 0.01 5.29
CA ILE A 130 10.49 -0.29 4.97
C ILE A 130 11.34 0.92 4.63
N GLY A 131 10.75 2.09 4.48
CA GLY A 131 11.44 3.32 4.12
C GLY A 131 12.39 3.82 5.21
N ARG A 132 13.42 4.58 4.79
CA ARG A 132 14.24 5.38 5.70
C ARG A 132 13.42 6.53 6.28
N THR A 133 13.91 7.19 7.32
CA THR A 133 13.16 8.24 8.04
C THR A 133 12.51 9.25 7.11
N ARG A 134 13.28 9.89 6.22
CA ARG A 134 12.72 10.88 5.28
C ARG A 134 11.73 10.29 4.28
N GLN A 135 11.94 9.07 3.83
CA GLN A 135 11.01 8.39 2.93
C GLN A 135 9.68 8.10 3.64
N ARG A 136 9.73 7.70 4.92
CA ARG A 136 8.54 7.48 5.75
C ARG A 136 7.77 8.76 6.02
N GLU A 137 8.47 9.86 6.31
CA GLU A 137 7.85 11.18 6.52
C GLU A 137 7.09 11.62 5.25
N LEU A 138 7.75 11.60 4.10
CA LEU A 138 7.12 11.93 2.82
C LEU A 138 5.96 11.00 2.49
N ALA A 139 6.12 9.70 2.72
CA ALA A 139 5.05 8.72 2.49
C ALA A 139 3.84 9.00 3.39
N ALA A 140 4.07 9.36 4.65
CA ALA A 140 3.00 9.71 5.59
C ALA A 140 2.21 10.94 5.11
N GLU A 141 2.90 12.02 4.74
CA GLU A 141 2.26 13.23 4.20
C GLU A 141 1.41 12.91 2.97
N MET A 142 2.00 12.24 1.99
CA MET A 142 1.32 11.90 0.74
C MET A 142 0.15 10.93 0.93
N LEU A 143 0.24 10.01 1.87
CA LEU A 143 -0.84 9.09 2.18
C LEU A 143 -2.02 9.82 2.83
N LEU A 144 -1.75 10.71 3.79
CA LEU A 144 -2.77 11.54 4.45
C LEU A 144 -3.51 12.42 3.45
N GLU A 145 -2.78 13.11 2.56
CA GLU A 145 -3.38 13.91 1.49
C GLU A 145 -4.35 13.09 0.62
N ARG A 146 -3.96 11.88 0.26
CA ARG A 146 -4.80 11.00 -0.58
C ARG A 146 -6.02 10.46 0.16
N MET A 147 -5.91 10.23 1.45
CA MET A 147 -7.02 9.73 2.27
C MET A 147 -8.06 10.82 2.59
N THR A 148 -7.62 12.04 2.81
CA THR A 148 -8.50 13.17 3.15
C THR A 148 -9.02 13.92 1.93
N GLY A 149 -8.35 13.79 0.80
CA GLY A 149 -8.62 14.60 -0.40
C GLY A 149 -8.17 16.06 -0.26
N GLU A 150 -7.53 16.41 0.85
CA GLU A 150 -6.97 17.75 1.11
C GLU A 150 -5.47 17.74 0.89
N ARG A 151 -4.95 18.73 0.15
CA ARG A 151 -3.52 19.01 0.15
C ARG A 151 -3.16 19.65 1.49
N ILE A 152 -2.29 19.02 2.24
CA ILE A 152 -1.67 19.63 3.40
C ILE A 152 -0.70 20.70 2.85
N GLN A 153 -1.04 21.95 3.07
CA GLN A 153 -0.19 23.09 2.72
C GLN A 153 0.97 23.22 3.68
#